data_e4e0bd686bf0a64efea23e64d3bbd596
#
_entry.id   e4e0bd686bf0a64efea23e64d3bbd596
#
_cell.length_a   1.000
_cell.length_b   1.000
_cell.length_c   1.000
_cell.angle_alpha   90.00
_cell.angle_beta   90.00
_cell.angle_gamma   90.00
#
_symmetry.space_group_name_H-M   'P 1'
#
loop_
_entity.id
_entity.type
_entity.pdbx_description
1 polymer ?
#
loop_
_entity_poly.entity_id
_entity_poly.type
_entity_poly.pdbx_seq_one_letter_code
_entity_poly.pdbx_strand_id
1 'polypeptide(L)'
;MRTYRQFAAVYDRLMEEMPYSDWLSFARKCWDRYGIPKTVVDLGCGTGNLSIPLARSGFSVFAIDISAEMLSVARSKWDEPPSRSGYRDEPGTIRWLQQDMRDWELPHPADAVISFCDCLNYLTEPEDVSATIRQTYQGLAPGGLFLFDVHSPRQLERYAEEQPFVYDEPDVAYLWTSDYDEERMEIEHSLTFFIREDATAPGTGALYSRFEESHVQRAYDPDWIARELVQAGFELLHRVADFKWDKPNAESERLFYVARKPE
;
A
#
# COMPACT_ATOMS: atom_id res chain seq x y z
N MET A 1 -17.03 1.57 14.18
CA MET A 1 -15.81 1.56 15.03
C MET A 1 -15.35 0.17 15.49
N ARG A 2 -16.20 -0.84 15.74
CA ARG A 2 -15.72 -2.21 16.06
C ARG A 2 -15.16 -2.97 14.86
N THR A 3 -15.68 -2.76 13.68
CA THR A 3 -15.37 -3.47 12.42
C THR A 3 -13.93 -3.25 11.96
N TYR A 4 -13.48 -2.02 11.86
CA TYR A 4 -12.09 -1.69 11.46
C TYR A 4 -11.01 -2.29 12.39
N ARG A 5 -11.27 -2.43 13.69
CA ARG A 5 -10.33 -3.09 14.62
C ARG A 5 -10.21 -4.58 14.35
N GLN A 6 -11.30 -5.23 13.99
CA GLN A 6 -11.29 -6.66 13.68
C GLN A 6 -10.57 -6.92 12.34
N PHE A 7 -10.82 -6.08 11.34
CA PHE A 7 -10.12 -6.17 10.05
C PHE A 7 -8.61 -5.98 10.20
N ALA A 8 -8.15 -4.91 10.86
CA ALA A 8 -6.72 -4.67 11.06
C ALA A 8 -6.00 -5.82 11.78
N ALA A 9 -6.68 -6.50 12.70
CA ALA A 9 -6.10 -7.64 13.43
C ALA A 9 -5.94 -8.90 12.56
N VAL A 10 -6.77 -9.07 11.53
CA VAL A 10 -6.69 -10.23 10.61
C VAL A 10 -6.03 -9.88 9.29
N TYR A 11 -5.85 -8.60 9.00
CA TYR A 11 -5.30 -8.10 7.75
C TYR A 11 -3.96 -8.76 7.40
N ASP A 12 -3.02 -8.78 8.33
CA ASP A 12 -1.69 -9.37 8.09
C ASP A 12 -1.76 -10.85 7.72
N ARG A 13 -2.69 -11.59 8.34
CA ARG A 13 -2.91 -13.01 8.03
C ARG A 13 -3.48 -13.19 6.62
N LEU A 14 -4.43 -12.33 6.22
CA LEU A 14 -5.02 -12.36 4.88
C LEU A 14 -4.03 -11.94 3.80
N MET A 15 -3.05 -11.11 4.18
CA MET A 15 -2.01 -10.57 3.33
C MET A 15 -0.67 -11.33 3.46
N GLU A 16 -0.64 -12.51 4.11
CA GLU A 16 0.60 -13.27 4.33
C GLU A 16 1.26 -13.70 3.02
N GLU A 17 0.46 -14.01 1.99
CA GLU A 17 0.96 -14.40 0.67
C GLU A 17 1.32 -13.21 -0.24
N MET A 18 1.09 -11.97 0.21
CA MET A 18 1.44 -10.79 -0.58
C MET A 18 2.96 -10.67 -0.74
N PRO A 19 3.46 -10.50 -1.96
CA PRO A 19 4.90 -10.49 -2.25
C PRO A 19 5.56 -9.16 -1.86
N TYR A 20 5.44 -8.72 -0.60
CA TYR A 20 6.04 -7.47 -0.11
C TYR A 20 7.54 -7.35 -0.40
N SER A 21 8.24 -8.49 -0.47
CA SER A 21 9.64 -8.55 -0.88
C SER A 21 9.90 -8.00 -2.28
N ASP A 22 8.93 -8.13 -3.19
CA ASP A 22 9.08 -7.67 -4.57
C ASP A 22 8.98 -6.15 -4.67
N TRP A 23 8.08 -5.50 -3.89
CA TRP A 23 8.05 -4.04 -3.76
C TRP A 23 9.34 -3.50 -3.15
N LEU A 24 9.85 -4.12 -2.08
CA LEU A 24 11.12 -3.73 -1.48
C LEU A 24 12.29 -3.90 -2.46
N SER A 25 12.28 -4.98 -3.23
CA SER A 25 13.29 -5.23 -4.26
C SER A 25 13.22 -4.20 -5.38
N PHE A 26 12.00 -3.83 -5.80
CA PHE A 26 11.77 -2.77 -6.78
C PHE A 26 12.31 -1.42 -6.29
N ALA A 27 11.96 -1.02 -5.06
CA ALA A 27 12.45 0.21 -4.46
C ALA A 27 13.98 0.24 -4.38
N ARG A 28 14.61 -0.85 -3.91
CA ARG A 28 16.08 -0.96 -3.83
C ARG A 28 16.75 -0.82 -5.20
N LYS A 29 16.22 -1.45 -6.24
CA LYS A 29 16.73 -1.30 -7.62
C LYS A 29 16.67 0.15 -8.11
N CYS A 30 15.61 0.89 -7.76
CA CYS A 30 15.51 2.31 -8.07
C CYS A 30 16.56 3.11 -7.30
N TRP A 31 16.72 2.85 -6.00
CA TRP A 31 17.68 3.56 -5.14
C TRP A 31 19.14 3.26 -5.51
N ASP A 32 19.46 2.01 -5.85
CA ASP A 32 20.80 1.66 -6.35
C ASP A 32 21.16 2.42 -7.62
N ARG A 33 20.17 2.74 -8.44
CA ARG A 33 20.37 3.45 -9.72
C ARG A 33 20.40 4.96 -9.57
N TYR A 34 19.58 5.53 -8.67
CA TYR A 34 19.34 6.97 -8.61
C TYR A 34 19.80 7.63 -7.31
N GLY A 35 20.23 6.85 -6.34
CA GLY A 35 20.71 7.30 -5.03
C GLY A 35 19.97 6.64 -3.87
N ILE A 36 20.74 6.15 -2.91
CA ILE A 36 20.20 5.47 -1.72
C ILE A 36 19.71 6.54 -0.74
N PRO A 37 18.40 6.56 -0.40
CA PRO A 37 17.84 7.53 0.53
C PRO A 37 18.32 7.25 1.97
N LYS A 38 18.33 8.27 2.80
CA LYS A 38 18.46 8.13 4.26
C LYS A 38 17.09 8.13 4.92
N THR A 39 16.21 8.97 4.41
CA THR A 39 14.86 9.18 4.91
C THR A 39 13.84 8.74 3.87
N VAL A 40 12.96 7.81 4.26
CA VAL A 40 11.88 7.28 3.41
C VAL A 40 10.55 7.60 4.05
N VAL A 41 9.61 8.11 3.26
CA VAL A 41 8.19 8.18 3.62
C VAL A 41 7.47 7.00 3.00
N ASP A 42 6.65 6.31 3.78
CA ASP A 42 5.74 5.25 3.34
C ASP A 42 4.31 5.76 3.48
N LEU A 43 3.69 6.16 2.35
CA LEU A 43 2.34 6.71 2.28
C LEU A 43 1.31 5.59 2.10
N GLY A 44 0.36 5.50 3.03
CA GLY A 44 -0.58 4.39 3.11
C GLY A 44 0.11 3.14 3.67
N CYS A 45 0.90 3.33 4.74
CA CYS A 45 1.75 2.27 5.29
C CYS A 45 0.99 1.07 5.88
N GLY A 46 -0.31 1.22 6.15
CA GLY A 46 -1.15 0.18 6.73
C GLY A 46 -0.56 -0.38 8.05
N THR A 47 -0.44 -1.68 8.11
CA THR A 47 0.16 -2.40 9.25
C THR A 47 1.69 -2.45 9.23
N GLY A 48 2.34 -1.67 8.34
CA GLY A 48 3.79 -1.47 8.32
C GLY A 48 4.59 -2.59 7.66
N ASN A 49 3.98 -3.38 6.78
CA ASN A 49 4.62 -4.52 6.11
C ASN A 49 5.80 -4.11 5.20
N LEU A 50 5.86 -2.86 4.75
CA LEU A 50 7.01 -2.28 4.05
C LEU A 50 7.88 -1.41 4.97
N SER A 51 7.25 -0.59 5.83
CA SER A 51 7.94 0.31 6.75
C SER A 51 8.89 -0.43 7.69
N ILE A 52 8.44 -1.55 8.30
CA ILE A 52 9.22 -2.30 9.28
C ILE A 52 10.49 -2.92 8.67
N PRO A 53 10.43 -3.64 7.55
CA PRO A 53 11.64 -4.15 6.88
C PRO A 53 12.59 -3.06 6.42
N LEU A 54 12.09 -1.91 5.98
CA LEU A 54 12.92 -0.76 5.61
C LEU A 54 13.70 -0.23 6.82
N ALA A 55 13.02 0.03 7.95
CA ALA A 55 13.68 0.50 9.15
C ALA A 55 14.68 -0.54 9.69
N ARG A 56 14.32 -1.82 9.71
CA ARG A 56 15.24 -2.90 10.10
C ARG A 56 16.45 -3.01 9.16
N SER A 57 16.34 -2.48 7.93
CA SER A 57 17.46 -2.36 6.98
C SER A 57 18.31 -1.08 7.16
N GLY A 58 17.98 -0.24 8.15
CA GLY A 58 18.76 0.94 8.54
C GLY A 58 18.24 2.27 7.98
N PHE A 59 17.06 2.30 7.35
CA PHE A 59 16.43 3.55 6.89
C PHE A 59 15.75 4.30 8.04
N SER A 60 15.69 5.62 7.96
CA SER A 60 14.80 6.45 8.79
C SER A 60 13.44 6.54 8.08
N VAL A 61 12.41 5.92 8.64
CA VAL A 61 11.09 5.80 8.00
C VAL A 61 10.08 6.71 8.70
N PHE A 62 9.32 7.46 7.92
CA PHE A 62 8.08 8.11 8.32
C PHE A 62 6.93 7.32 7.69
N ALA A 63 6.21 6.58 8.51
CA ALA A 63 5.12 5.73 8.10
C ALA A 63 3.80 6.46 8.33
N ILE A 64 3.11 6.78 7.25
CA ILE A 64 1.90 7.61 7.23
C ILE A 64 0.70 6.77 6.82
N ASP A 65 -0.35 6.80 7.63
CA ASP A 65 -1.63 6.19 7.30
C ASP A 65 -2.76 7.01 7.93
N ILE A 66 -3.93 7.01 7.29
CA ILE A 66 -5.11 7.68 7.82
C ILE A 66 -5.76 6.88 8.95
N SER A 67 -5.60 5.56 8.96
CA SER A 67 -6.19 4.64 9.94
C SER A 67 -5.35 4.53 11.20
N ALA A 68 -5.90 5.01 12.30
CA ALA A 68 -5.30 4.83 13.64
C ALA A 68 -5.21 3.35 14.04
N GLU A 69 -6.16 2.54 13.58
CA GLU A 69 -6.23 1.11 13.84
C GLU A 69 -5.07 0.37 13.15
N MET A 70 -4.80 0.65 11.87
CA MET A 70 -3.67 0.10 11.14
C MET A 70 -2.34 0.48 11.79
N LEU A 71 -2.17 1.75 12.14
CA LEU A 71 -0.98 2.24 12.85
C LEU A 71 -0.80 1.59 14.23
N SER A 72 -1.89 1.26 14.93
CA SER A 72 -1.81 0.55 16.21
C SER A 72 -1.24 -0.85 16.05
N VAL A 73 -1.67 -1.59 15.03
CA VAL A 73 -1.13 -2.91 14.69
C VAL A 73 0.33 -2.79 14.28
N ALA A 74 0.66 -1.83 13.42
CA ALA A 74 2.02 -1.58 12.97
C ALA A 74 3.01 -1.31 14.11
N ARG A 75 2.62 -0.48 15.09
CA ARG A 75 3.41 -0.20 16.30
C ARG A 75 3.64 -1.46 17.13
N SER A 76 2.59 -2.26 17.34
CA SER A 76 2.72 -3.52 18.09
C SER A 76 3.72 -4.47 17.43
N LYS A 77 3.67 -4.59 16.09
CA LYS A 77 4.62 -5.41 15.32
C LYS A 77 6.06 -4.88 15.38
N TRP A 78 6.24 -3.57 15.41
CA TRP A 78 7.57 -2.97 15.52
C TRP A 78 8.21 -3.24 16.88
N ASP A 79 7.40 -3.22 17.94
CA ASP A 79 7.85 -3.44 19.33
C ASP A 79 8.18 -4.93 19.60
N GLU A 80 7.73 -5.84 18.75
CA GLU A 80 8.09 -7.25 18.85
C GLU A 80 9.55 -7.49 18.42
N PRO A 81 10.33 -8.28 19.18
CA PRO A 81 11.68 -8.60 18.80
C PRO A 81 11.70 -9.37 17.45
N PRO A 82 12.65 -9.06 16.56
CA PRO A 82 12.72 -9.70 15.26
C PRO A 82 12.96 -11.22 15.38
N SER A 83 12.12 -12.00 14.73
CA SER A 83 12.18 -13.48 14.75
C SER A 83 13.35 -14.08 13.97
N ARG A 84 14.13 -13.28 13.24
CA ARG A 84 15.25 -13.74 12.40
C ARG A 84 16.52 -12.93 12.64
N SER A 85 17.66 -13.61 12.82
CA SER A 85 18.98 -13.01 12.71
C SER A 85 19.25 -12.66 11.24
N GLY A 86 19.51 -11.40 10.93
CA GLY A 86 19.80 -10.95 9.55
C GLY A 86 19.60 -9.46 9.35
N TYR A 87 19.12 -8.76 10.36
CA TYR A 87 19.03 -7.30 10.35
C TYR A 87 20.35 -6.67 10.82
N ARG A 88 20.58 -5.40 10.46
CA ARG A 88 21.74 -4.64 10.92
C ARG A 88 21.77 -4.58 12.44
N ASP A 89 22.98 -4.57 13.02
CA ASP A 89 23.20 -4.39 14.46
C ASP A 89 22.62 -3.04 14.97
N GLU A 90 22.52 -2.05 14.09
CA GLU A 90 21.87 -0.77 14.36
C GLU A 90 20.70 -0.58 13.38
N PRO A 91 19.45 -0.91 13.76
CA PRO A 91 18.27 -0.63 12.96
C PRO A 91 18.08 0.89 12.81
N GLY A 92 17.42 1.29 11.73
CA GLY A 92 16.91 2.63 11.55
C GLY A 92 15.76 2.94 12.52
N THR A 93 15.00 3.96 12.21
CA THR A 93 13.89 4.42 13.06
C THR A 93 12.57 4.42 12.29
N ILE A 94 11.46 4.26 13.01
CA ILE A 94 10.14 4.51 12.44
C ILE A 94 9.41 5.56 13.26
N ARG A 95 8.80 6.51 12.56
CA ARG A 95 7.83 7.45 13.11
C ARG A 95 6.48 7.19 12.45
N TRP A 96 5.54 6.73 13.26
CA TRP A 96 4.17 6.46 12.85
C TRP A 96 3.33 7.72 12.95
N LEU A 97 2.79 8.18 11.82
CA LEU A 97 2.04 9.44 11.73
C LEU A 97 0.64 9.17 11.18
N GLN A 98 -0.37 9.56 11.95
CA GLN A 98 -1.75 9.55 11.45
C GLN A 98 -2.01 10.82 10.67
N GLN A 99 -1.90 10.73 9.34
CA GLN A 99 -2.11 11.85 8.41
C GLN A 99 -2.78 11.35 7.13
N ASP A 100 -3.39 12.28 6.42
CA ASP A 100 -3.94 12.03 5.09
C ASP A 100 -2.84 12.21 4.04
N MET A 101 -2.77 11.32 3.06
CA MET A 101 -1.76 11.40 2.00
C MET A 101 -1.92 12.63 1.10
N ARG A 102 -3.06 13.32 1.16
CA ARG A 102 -3.35 14.52 0.37
C ARG A 102 -2.75 15.81 0.96
N ASP A 103 -2.40 15.80 2.26
CA ASP A 103 -1.93 16.99 2.99
C ASP A 103 -0.91 16.70 4.11
N TRP A 104 -0.15 15.61 3.97
CA TRP A 104 0.86 15.21 4.94
C TRP A 104 2.04 16.19 5.05
N GLU A 105 2.61 16.30 6.24
CA GLU A 105 3.72 17.19 6.53
C GLU A 105 4.81 16.49 7.35
N LEU A 106 6.06 16.88 7.07
CA LEU A 106 7.24 16.48 7.85
C LEU A 106 8.06 17.70 8.27
N PRO A 107 8.87 17.60 9.36
CA PRO A 107 9.76 18.66 9.78
C PRO A 107 10.83 19.03 8.76
N HIS A 108 11.23 18.08 7.91
CA HIS A 108 12.26 18.24 6.89
C HIS A 108 11.87 17.41 5.66
N PRO A 109 12.27 17.84 4.45
CA PRO A 109 12.04 17.08 3.24
C PRO A 109 12.65 15.67 3.31
N ALA A 110 11.98 14.69 2.70
CA ALA A 110 12.43 13.31 2.61
C ALA A 110 13.26 13.07 1.34
N ASP A 111 14.16 12.08 1.37
CA ASP A 111 14.94 11.67 0.21
C ASP A 111 14.13 10.78 -0.75
N ALA A 112 13.19 10.01 -0.22
CA ALA A 112 12.28 9.18 -1.01
C ALA A 112 10.91 9.11 -0.38
N VAL A 113 9.89 8.97 -1.23
CA VAL A 113 8.52 8.63 -0.87
C VAL A 113 8.14 7.35 -1.62
N ILE A 114 7.59 6.39 -0.94
CA ILE A 114 6.95 5.21 -1.52
C ILE A 114 5.46 5.23 -1.20
N SER A 115 4.63 4.72 -2.12
CA SER A 115 3.21 4.42 -1.89
C SER A 115 2.86 3.19 -2.70
N PHE A 116 3.00 2.02 -2.07
CA PHE A 116 2.86 0.73 -2.73
C PHE A 116 1.58 0.00 -2.31
N CYS A 117 1.31 -1.11 -2.98
CA CYS A 117 0.10 -1.90 -2.79
C CYS A 117 -1.17 -1.12 -3.14
N ASP A 118 -1.16 -0.50 -4.34
CA ASP A 118 -2.34 0.16 -4.93
C ASP A 118 -3.03 1.21 -4.03
N CYS A 119 -2.28 1.81 -3.08
CA CYS A 119 -2.83 2.80 -2.16
C CYS A 119 -3.50 3.99 -2.87
N LEU A 120 -2.93 4.45 -4.00
CA LEU A 120 -3.50 5.57 -4.74
C LEU A 120 -4.84 5.24 -5.40
N ASN A 121 -5.15 3.97 -5.62
CA ASN A 121 -6.46 3.58 -6.18
C ASN A 121 -7.62 3.83 -5.20
N TYR A 122 -7.35 3.95 -3.90
CA TYR A 122 -8.35 4.33 -2.90
C TYR A 122 -8.75 5.82 -2.98
N LEU A 123 -8.00 6.63 -3.72
CA LEU A 123 -8.37 8.02 -4.03
C LEU A 123 -9.27 7.99 -5.26
N THR A 124 -10.58 7.94 -5.07
CA THR A 124 -11.56 7.80 -6.16
C THR A 124 -11.83 9.09 -6.92
N GLU A 125 -11.43 10.25 -6.37
CA GLU A 125 -11.55 11.54 -7.04
C GLU A 125 -10.20 11.96 -7.65
N PRO A 126 -10.16 12.37 -8.95
CA PRO A 126 -8.92 12.77 -9.62
C PRO A 126 -8.18 13.92 -8.91
N GLU A 127 -8.93 14.83 -8.31
CA GLU A 127 -8.39 15.96 -7.56
C GLU A 127 -7.58 15.52 -6.34
N ASP A 128 -7.97 14.40 -5.71
CA ASP A 128 -7.29 13.82 -4.55
C ASP A 128 -5.95 13.17 -4.96
N VAL A 129 -5.93 12.48 -6.10
CA VAL A 129 -4.67 11.95 -6.67
C VAL A 129 -3.73 13.10 -7.01
N SER A 130 -4.24 14.15 -7.67
CA SER A 130 -3.46 15.34 -8.01
C SER A 130 -2.94 16.07 -6.77
N ALA A 131 -3.74 16.14 -5.69
CA ALA A 131 -3.33 16.72 -4.41
C ALA A 131 -2.20 15.89 -3.77
N THR A 132 -2.34 14.56 -3.75
CA THR A 132 -1.31 13.65 -3.22
C THR A 132 0.02 13.77 -3.99
N ILE A 133 -0.04 13.83 -5.32
CA ILE A 133 1.15 14.02 -6.16
C ILE A 133 1.83 15.37 -5.85
N ARG A 134 1.06 16.46 -5.76
CA ARG A 134 1.60 17.79 -5.42
C ARG A 134 2.18 17.83 -4.02
N GLN A 135 1.50 17.24 -3.03
CA GLN A 135 1.97 17.17 -1.65
C GLN A 135 3.28 16.37 -1.55
N THR A 136 3.35 15.27 -2.29
CA THR A 136 4.57 14.45 -2.36
C THR A 136 5.73 15.23 -2.98
N TYR A 137 5.47 16.00 -4.04
CA TYR A 137 6.49 16.89 -4.63
C TYR A 137 7.02 17.90 -3.62
N GLN A 138 6.13 18.50 -2.82
CA GLN A 138 6.51 19.49 -1.80
C GLN A 138 7.34 18.85 -0.68
N GLY A 139 6.96 17.66 -0.23
CA GLY A 139 7.59 16.93 0.87
C GLY A 139 8.95 16.29 0.52
N LEU A 140 9.29 16.19 -0.77
CA LEU A 140 10.57 15.65 -1.22
C LEU A 140 11.68 16.70 -1.26
N ALA A 141 12.90 16.28 -0.94
CA ALA A 141 14.12 17.04 -1.21
C ALA A 141 14.40 17.11 -2.72
N PRO A 142 15.14 18.12 -3.22
CA PRO A 142 15.67 18.11 -4.58
C PRO A 142 16.44 16.83 -4.86
N GLY A 143 16.27 16.24 -6.04
CA GLY A 143 16.81 14.92 -6.40
C GLY A 143 16.05 13.72 -5.82
N GLY A 144 15.10 13.94 -4.89
CA GLY A 144 14.33 12.88 -4.22
C GLY A 144 13.39 12.12 -5.15
N LEU A 145 13.10 10.87 -4.80
CA LEU A 145 12.30 9.94 -5.61
C LEU A 145 10.90 9.71 -5.04
N PHE A 146 9.91 9.68 -5.92
CA PHE A 146 8.57 9.17 -5.64
C PHE A 146 8.36 7.86 -6.41
N LEU A 147 8.14 6.77 -5.67
CA LEU A 147 7.89 5.43 -6.20
C LEU A 147 6.50 4.98 -5.75
N PHE A 148 5.66 4.60 -6.68
CA PHE A 148 4.34 4.08 -6.34
C PHE A 148 3.86 3.08 -7.39
N ASP A 149 2.87 2.30 -7.03
CA ASP A 149 2.15 1.46 -7.96
C ASP A 149 0.65 1.69 -7.88
N VAL A 150 -0.01 1.33 -8.96
CA VAL A 150 -1.47 1.35 -9.07
C VAL A 150 -1.95 0.12 -9.82
N HIS A 151 -3.14 -0.34 -9.50
CA HIS A 151 -3.88 -1.23 -10.39
C HIS A 151 -4.23 -0.51 -11.69
N SER A 152 -4.05 -1.21 -12.80
CA SER A 152 -4.52 -0.74 -14.11
C SER A 152 -6.03 -0.92 -14.24
N PRO A 153 -6.69 -0.29 -15.23
CA PRO A 153 -8.08 -0.60 -15.56
C PRO A 153 -8.29 -2.10 -15.82
N ARG A 154 -7.33 -2.77 -16.50
CA ARG A 154 -7.40 -4.22 -16.79
C ARG A 154 -7.48 -5.07 -15.52
N GLN A 155 -6.78 -4.68 -14.46
CA GLN A 155 -6.86 -5.40 -13.18
C GLN A 155 -8.25 -5.30 -12.55
N LEU A 156 -8.90 -4.14 -12.63
CA LEU A 156 -10.25 -3.97 -12.09
C LEU A 156 -11.28 -4.76 -12.89
N GLU A 157 -11.16 -4.75 -14.22
CA GLU A 157 -11.98 -5.61 -15.11
C GLU A 157 -11.81 -7.08 -14.74
N ARG A 158 -10.57 -7.52 -14.51
CA ARG A 158 -10.27 -8.91 -14.16
C ARG A 158 -10.88 -9.31 -12.82
N TYR A 159 -10.86 -8.45 -11.81
CA TYR A 159 -11.57 -8.71 -10.55
C TYR A 159 -13.08 -8.92 -10.76
N ALA A 160 -13.69 -8.14 -11.63
CA ALA A 160 -15.10 -8.28 -11.97
C ALA A 160 -15.40 -9.56 -12.78
N GLU A 161 -14.48 -9.97 -13.66
CA GLU A 161 -14.61 -11.19 -14.47
C GLU A 161 -14.44 -12.48 -13.65
N GLU A 162 -13.47 -12.50 -12.71
CA GLU A 162 -13.03 -13.71 -11.98
C GLU A 162 -13.77 -13.94 -10.66
N GLN A 163 -14.56 -12.97 -10.20
CA GLN A 163 -15.34 -13.12 -8.95
C GLN A 163 -16.38 -14.25 -9.02
N PRO A 164 -16.88 -14.79 -7.86
CA PRO A 164 -16.48 -14.47 -6.51
C PRO A 164 -15.17 -15.13 -6.09
N PHE A 165 -14.38 -14.44 -5.25
CA PHE A 165 -13.22 -15.05 -4.62
C PHE A 165 -13.62 -15.60 -3.26
N VAL A 166 -13.18 -16.82 -2.96
CA VAL A 166 -13.51 -17.54 -1.73
C VAL A 166 -12.22 -18.01 -1.08
N TYR A 167 -12.08 -17.71 0.20
CA TYR A 167 -11.03 -18.27 1.05
C TYR A 167 -11.70 -19.00 2.20
N ASP A 168 -11.29 -20.24 2.46
CA ASP A 168 -11.94 -21.10 3.47
C ASP A 168 -10.87 -21.91 4.22
N GLU A 169 -10.45 -21.37 5.36
CA GLU A 169 -9.53 -21.98 6.28
C GLU A 169 -10.19 -22.12 7.68
N PRO A 170 -9.72 -23.05 8.54
CA PRO A 170 -10.39 -23.36 9.81
C PRO A 170 -10.61 -22.17 10.74
N ASP A 171 -9.76 -21.15 10.70
CA ASP A 171 -9.83 -20.01 11.62
C ASP A 171 -10.33 -18.74 10.95
N VAL A 172 -10.29 -18.66 9.62
CA VAL A 172 -10.76 -17.50 8.85
C VAL A 172 -11.31 -17.94 7.52
N ALA A 173 -12.47 -17.45 7.16
CA ALA A 173 -13.02 -17.57 5.82
C ALA A 173 -13.50 -16.21 5.34
N TYR A 174 -13.47 -15.97 4.02
CA TYR A 174 -14.11 -14.82 3.42
C TYR A 174 -14.79 -15.14 2.09
N LEU A 175 -15.79 -14.33 1.80
CA LEU A 175 -16.41 -14.21 0.48
C LEU A 175 -16.11 -12.80 -0.02
N TRP A 176 -15.55 -12.71 -1.21
CA TRP A 176 -15.26 -11.43 -1.85
C TRP A 176 -15.97 -11.37 -3.19
N THR A 177 -16.82 -10.37 -3.35
CA THR A 177 -17.50 -10.01 -4.59
C THR A 177 -17.13 -8.60 -4.99
N SER A 178 -17.32 -8.27 -6.27
CA SER A 178 -16.95 -6.96 -6.80
C SER A 178 -18.02 -6.44 -7.74
N ASP A 179 -18.30 -5.14 -7.69
CA ASP A 179 -19.17 -4.43 -8.63
C ASP A 179 -18.32 -3.37 -9.35
N TYR A 180 -18.25 -3.44 -10.68
CA TYR A 180 -17.38 -2.60 -11.50
C TYR A 180 -18.16 -1.64 -12.39
N ASP A 181 -17.90 -0.36 -12.22
CA ASP A 181 -18.37 0.72 -13.07
C ASP A 181 -17.32 1.03 -14.16
N GLU A 182 -17.57 0.54 -15.37
CA GLU A 182 -16.67 0.71 -16.52
C GLU A 182 -16.51 2.18 -16.92
N GLU A 183 -17.56 3.00 -16.81
CA GLU A 183 -17.51 4.42 -17.20
C GLU A 183 -16.59 5.22 -16.26
N ARG A 184 -16.63 4.89 -14.99
CA ARG A 184 -15.79 5.53 -13.96
C ARG A 184 -14.46 4.83 -13.76
N MET A 185 -14.26 3.62 -14.30
CA MET A 185 -13.15 2.71 -13.99
C MET A 185 -13.01 2.50 -12.46
N GLU A 186 -14.15 2.32 -11.80
CA GLU A 186 -14.26 2.23 -10.35
C GLU A 186 -14.83 0.86 -9.96
N ILE A 187 -14.28 0.25 -8.94
CA ILE A 187 -14.72 -1.05 -8.44
C ILE A 187 -15.03 -0.97 -6.95
N GLU A 188 -16.19 -1.49 -6.55
CA GLU A 188 -16.52 -1.69 -5.14
C GLU A 188 -16.34 -3.17 -4.80
N HIS A 189 -15.43 -3.46 -3.90
CA HIS A 189 -15.20 -4.78 -3.33
C HIS A 189 -16.01 -4.94 -2.06
N SER A 190 -16.87 -5.94 -2.02
CA SER A 190 -17.65 -6.33 -0.84
C SER A 190 -17.07 -7.62 -0.27
N LEU A 191 -16.52 -7.55 0.94
CA LEU A 191 -15.92 -8.69 1.63
C LEU A 191 -16.74 -9.05 2.87
N THR A 192 -17.12 -10.31 2.97
CA THR A 192 -17.73 -10.86 4.18
C THR A 192 -16.75 -11.81 4.84
N PHE A 193 -16.30 -11.48 6.04
CA PHE A 193 -15.37 -12.27 6.82
C PHE A 193 -16.08 -13.10 7.89
N PHE A 194 -15.53 -14.28 8.15
CA PHE A 194 -15.89 -15.17 9.26
C PHE A 194 -14.61 -15.51 10.01
N ILE A 195 -14.46 -14.98 11.22
CA ILE A 195 -13.28 -15.18 12.07
C ILE A 195 -13.64 -16.06 13.24
N ARG A 196 -12.90 -17.17 13.41
CA ARG A 196 -13.10 -18.08 14.51
C ARG A 196 -12.83 -17.40 15.85
N GLU A 197 -13.74 -17.61 16.81
CA GLU A 197 -13.57 -17.15 18.18
C GLU A 197 -12.78 -18.18 19.00
N ASP A 198 -11.76 -17.71 19.72
CA ASP A 198 -10.87 -18.58 20.52
C ASP A 198 -11.56 -19.28 21.70
N ALA A 199 -12.72 -18.79 22.14
CA ALA A 199 -13.41 -19.26 23.33
C ALA A 199 -14.68 -20.03 22.99
N THR A 200 -14.56 -21.28 22.54
CA THR A 200 -15.70 -22.20 22.53
C THR A 200 -15.66 -23.09 23.75
N ALA A 201 -16.80 -23.14 24.53
CA ALA A 201 -16.95 -24.06 25.61
C ALA A 201 -16.83 -25.51 25.09
N PRO A 202 -16.25 -26.46 25.84
CA PRO A 202 -16.18 -27.86 25.45
C PRO A 202 -17.55 -28.42 25.06
N GLY A 203 -17.67 -28.93 23.81
CA GLY A 203 -18.90 -29.53 23.30
C GLY A 203 -19.79 -28.60 22.46
N THR A 204 -19.46 -27.34 22.30
CA THR A 204 -20.08 -26.45 21.31
C THR A 204 -19.29 -26.47 20.02
N GLY A 205 -19.94 -26.39 18.85
CA GLY A 205 -19.27 -26.21 17.57
C GLY A 205 -18.43 -24.91 17.54
N ALA A 206 -17.55 -24.77 16.58
CA ALA A 206 -16.80 -23.53 16.40
C ALA A 206 -17.75 -22.34 16.18
N LEU A 207 -17.52 -21.26 16.91
CA LEU A 207 -18.22 -19.99 16.73
C LEU A 207 -17.37 -19.08 15.87
N TYR A 208 -18.02 -18.30 15.01
CA TYR A 208 -17.38 -17.34 14.13
C TYR A 208 -18.01 -15.96 14.29
N SER A 209 -17.17 -14.95 14.47
CA SER A 209 -17.60 -13.56 14.32
C SER A 209 -17.70 -13.24 12.84
N ARG A 210 -18.87 -12.73 12.41
CA ARG A 210 -19.10 -12.26 11.04
C ARG A 210 -19.06 -10.74 10.99
N PHE A 211 -18.31 -10.19 10.05
CA PHE A 211 -18.35 -8.77 9.73
C PHE A 211 -18.15 -8.53 8.22
N GLU A 212 -18.45 -7.33 7.78
CA GLU A 212 -18.34 -6.92 6.38
C GLU A 212 -17.42 -5.71 6.26
N GLU A 213 -16.69 -5.69 5.16
CA GLU A 213 -15.89 -4.54 4.71
C GLU A 213 -16.25 -4.20 3.27
N SER A 214 -16.26 -2.92 2.94
CA SER A 214 -16.39 -2.43 1.59
C SER A 214 -15.18 -1.56 1.27
N HIS A 215 -14.58 -1.81 0.10
CA HIS A 215 -13.44 -1.06 -0.41
C HIS A 215 -13.76 -0.57 -1.81
N VAL A 216 -13.67 0.74 -2.00
CA VAL A 216 -13.85 1.34 -3.32
C VAL A 216 -12.49 1.75 -3.84
N GLN A 217 -12.17 1.30 -5.04
CA GLN A 217 -10.94 1.64 -5.74
C GLN A 217 -11.26 2.16 -7.13
N ARG A 218 -10.44 3.07 -7.64
CA ARG A 218 -10.53 3.60 -8.99
C ARG A 218 -9.21 3.46 -9.72
N ALA A 219 -9.26 2.95 -10.93
CA ALA A 219 -8.14 3.01 -11.85
C ALA A 219 -8.18 4.32 -12.65
N TYR A 220 -7.02 4.75 -13.06
CA TYR A 220 -6.86 5.99 -13.83
C TYR A 220 -6.13 5.69 -15.13
N ASP A 221 -6.43 6.46 -16.17
CA ASP A 221 -5.66 6.42 -17.41
C ASP A 221 -4.17 6.61 -17.12
N PRO A 222 -3.30 5.68 -17.54
CA PRO A 222 -1.88 5.73 -17.20
C PRO A 222 -1.16 6.99 -17.74
N ASP A 223 -1.64 7.55 -18.84
CA ASP A 223 -1.08 8.78 -19.40
C ASP A 223 -1.59 10.01 -18.65
N TRP A 224 -2.79 9.94 -18.04
CA TRP A 224 -3.27 10.98 -17.15
C TRP A 224 -2.39 11.07 -15.90
N ILE A 225 -2.09 9.95 -15.22
CA ILE A 225 -1.16 9.93 -14.06
C ILE A 225 0.20 10.52 -14.46
N ALA A 226 0.73 10.12 -15.62
CA ALA A 226 2.01 10.65 -16.12
C ALA A 226 1.96 12.18 -16.33
N ARG A 227 0.84 12.70 -16.84
CA ARG A 227 0.65 14.15 -16.99
C ARG A 227 0.59 14.87 -15.65
N GLU A 228 -0.13 14.31 -14.66
CA GLU A 228 -0.21 14.89 -13.30
C GLU A 228 1.15 14.96 -12.62
N LEU A 229 1.98 13.94 -12.76
CA LEU A 229 3.36 13.95 -12.25
C LEU A 229 4.18 15.08 -12.88
N VAL A 230 4.13 15.24 -14.21
CA VAL A 230 4.85 16.30 -14.93
C VAL A 230 4.31 17.68 -14.56
N GLN A 231 2.99 17.85 -14.43
CA GLN A 231 2.38 19.12 -14.01
C GLN A 231 2.75 19.52 -12.59
N ALA A 232 2.92 18.55 -11.68
CA ALA A 232 3.42 18.82 -10.33
C ALA A 232 4.92 19.17 -10.28
N GLY A 233 5.66 18.98 -11.40
CA GLY A 233 7.06 19.30 -11.51
C GLY A 233 8.02 18.12 -11.50
N PHE A 234 7.52 16.89 -11.41
CA PHE A 234 8.34 15.68 -11.45
C PHE A 234 8.91 15.42 -12.85
N GLU A 235 10.11 14.87 -12.88
CA GLU A 235 10.65 14.14 -14.03
C GLU A 235 10.20 12.68 -13.92
N LEU A 236 9.38 12.20 -14.87
CA LEU A 236 8.99 10.80 -14.94
C LEU A 236 10.14 9.97 -15.53
N LEU A 237 10.83 9.21 -14.68
CA LEU A 237 11.96 8.39 -15.10
C LEU A 237 11.52 7.06 -15.72
N HIS A 238 10.53 6.39 -15.10
CA HIS A 238 10.02 5.11 -15.59
C HIS A 238 8.53 4.95 -15.33
N ARG A 239 7.86 4.27 -16.27
CA ARG A 239 6.58 3.62 -16.09
C ARG A 239 6.76 2.18 -16.57
N VAL A 240 6.65 1.22 -15.64
CA VAL A 240 6.88 -0.21 -15.91
C VAL A 240 5.73 -1.04 -15.34
N ALA A 241 5.66 -2.33 -15.68
CA ALA A 241 4.54 -3.18 -15.32
C ALA A 241 4.98 -4.44 -14.55
N ASP A 242 4.12 -4.91 -13.65
CA ASP A 242 4.12 -6.26 -13.06
C ASP A 242 5.48 -6.68 -12.46
N PHE A 243 6.12 -5.76 -11.72
CA PHE A 243 7.48 -5.90 -11.14
C PHE A 243 8.61 -6.15 -12.14
N LYS A 244 8.29 -6.10 -13.43
CA LYS A 244 9.25 -6.22 -14.53
C LYS A 244 9.64 -4.83 -15.00
N TRP A 245 10.85 -4.69 -15.54
CA TRP A 245 11.28 -3.42 -16.13
C TRP A 245 10.81 -3.27 -17.60
N ASP A 246 9.70 -3.93 -17.92
CA ASP A 246 9.07 -3.88 -19.22
C ASP A 246 8.08 -2.70 -19.32
N LYS A 247 7.89 -2.21 -20.53
CA LYS A 247 6.85 -1.19 -20.77
C LYS A 247 5.47 -1.81 -20.57
N PRO A 248 4.53 -1.06 -19.95
CA PRO A 248 3.15 -1.50 -19.85
C PRO A 248 2.52 -1.79 -21.20
N ASN A 249 1.63 -2.77 -21.24
CA ASN A 249 0.78 -3.11 -22.38
C ASN A 249 -0.67 -3.26 -21.92
N ALA A 250 -1.58 -3.62 -22.82
CA ALA A 250 -3.01 -3.73 -22.53
C ALA A 250 -3.36 -4.79 -21.47
N GLU A 251 -2.50 -5.80 -21.30
CA GLU A 251 -2.70 -6.89 -20.33
C GLU A 251 -1.99 -6.65 -18.99
N SER A 252 -1.29 -5.53 -18.84
CA SER A 252 -0.58 -5.22 -17.59
C SER A 252 -1.58 -4.94 -16.47
N GLU A 253 -1.40 -5.63 -15.36
CA GLU A 253 -2.32 -5.58 -14.22
C GLU A 253 -1.92 -4.50 -13.20
N ARG A 254 -0.61 -4.31 -13.01
CA ARG A 254 -0.04 -3.38 -12.03
C ARG A 254 0.99 -2.48 -12.70
N LEU A 255 0.84 -1.19 -12.51
CA LEU A 255 1.71 -0.18 -13.10
C LEU A 255 2.54 0.49 -12.02
N PHE A 256 3.85 0.52 -12.22
CA PHE A 256 4.81 1.18 -11.34
C PHE A 256 5.30 2.48 -11.96
N TYR A 257 5.36 3.53 -11.16
CA TYR A 257 5.87 4.83 -11.54
C TYR A 257 7.11 5.16 -10.72
N VAL A 258 8.13 5.63 -11.39
CA VAL A 258 9.38 6.14 -10.82
C VAL A 258 9.51 7.59 -11.26
N ALA A 259 9.31 8.51 -10.33
CA ALA A 259 9.37 9.94 -10.59
C ALA A 259 10.43 10.59 -9.71
N ARG A 260 11.13 11.62 -10.22
CA ARG A 260 12.17 12.35 -9.52
C ARG A 260 11.80 13.83 -9.41
N LYS A 261 11.97 14.40 -8.22
CA LYS A 261 12.00 15.85 -8.08
C LYS A 261 13.33 16.37 -8.63
N PRO A 262 13.33 17.25 -9.62
CA PRO A 262 14.58 17.84 -10.14
C PRO A 262 15.42 18.50 -9.05
N GLU A 263 16.76 18.65 -9.34
CA GLU A 263 17.73 19.33 -8.47
C GLU A 263 17.38 20.81 -8.26
#